data_f217119f1e704f9a831c78c15fd56ce8
#
_entry.id   f217119f1e704f9a831c78c15fd56ce8
#
_cell.length_a   1.000
_cell.length_b   1.000
_cell.length_c   1.000
_cell.angle_alpha   90.00
_cell.angle_beta   90.00
_cell.angle_gamma   90.00
#
_symmetry.space_group_name_H-M   'P 1'
#
loop_
_entity.id
_entity.type
_entity.pdbx_description
1 polymer ?
#
loop_
_entity_poly.entity_id
_entity_poly.type
_entity_poly.pdbx_seq_one_letter_code
_entity_poly.pdbx_strand_id
1 'polypeptide(L)'
;GKRPWEVKADIALPCATQNELNGEDAKNLIDNNVLCVGEISNMGCTPEAIDLFIEHKTMYAPGKAVNAGGVATSGLEMSQNAMHLSWSAAEVDEKLHSIMHGIHAQCVKYGTEPDGYINYVKGANIAGFMKVAHAMMGQGII
;
A
#
# COMPACT_ATOMS: atom_id res chain seq x y z
N GLY A 1 23.74 16.95 -0.64
CA GLY A 1 22.71 17.37 -1.59
C GLY A 1 21.37 17.44 -0.91
N LYS A 2 20.44 18.21 -1.44
CA LYS A 2 19.07 18.30 -0.89
C LYS A 2 18.29 17.03 -1.25
N ARG A 3 17.40 16.62 -0.34
CA ARG A 3 16.49 15.50 -0.55
C ARG A 3 15.12 16.00 -1.03
N PRO A 4 14.40 15.24 -1.84
CA PRO A 4 13.07 15.65 -2.33
C PRO A 4 12.07 15.88 -1.20
N TRP A 5 12.25 15.20 -0.06
CA TRP A 5 11.36 15.24 1.11
C TRP A 5 11.42 16.57 1.91
N GLU A 6 12.36 17.46 1.57
CA GLU A 6 12.43 18.82 2.10
C GLU A 6 11.46 19.77 1.39
N VAL A 7 10.93 19.39 0.23
CA VAL A 7 10.02 20.22 -0.57
C VAL A 7 8.59 20.03 -0.07
N LYS A 8 7.88 21.15 0.13
CA LYS A 8 6.47 21.10 0.48
C LYS A 8 5.66 20.49 -0.66
N ALA A 9 4.92 19.42 -0.35
CA ALA A 9 4.04 18.72 -1.28
C ALA A 9 2.84 18.15 -0.53
N ASP A 10 1.71 18.00 -1.21
CA ASP A 10 0.52 17.38 -0.65
C ASP A 10 0.63 15.86 -0.58
N ILE A 11 1.35 15.27 -1.54
CA ILE A 11 1.53 13.83 -1.65
C ILE A 11 3.02 13.50 -1.83
N ALA A 12 3.51 12.52 -1.08
CA ALA A 12 4.86 12.00 -1.20
C ALA A 12 4.84 10.51 -1.59
N LEU A 13 5.55 10.18 -2.66
CA LEU A 13 5.56 8.83 -3.22
C LEU A 13 7.01 8.31 -3.34
N PRO A 14 7.57 7.70 -2.28
CA PRO A 14 8.85 7.01 -2.38
C PRO A 14 8.72 5.80 -3.32
N CYS A 15 9.42 5.84 -4.44
CA CYS A 15 9.27 4.86 -5.52
C CYS A 15 10.61 4.40 -6.16
N ALA A 16 11.74 4.70 -5.52
CA ALA A 16 13.06 4.36 -6.05
C ALA A 16 13.67 3.13 -5.35
N THR A 17 14.11 3.27 -4.09
CA THR A 17 14.88 2.24 -3.40
C THR A 17 14.36 1.94 -2.00
N GLN A 18 14.84 0.84 -1.43
CA GLN A 18 14.57 0.51 -0.02
C GLN A 18 15.14 1.59 0.90
N ASN A 19 14.36 1.92 1.95
CA ASN A 19 14.76 2.86 3.00
C ASN A 19 15.19 4.24 2.48
N GLU A 20 14.64 4.66 1.35
CA GLU A 20 14.94 5.97 0.77
C GLU A 20 14.37 7.14 1.59
N LEU A 21 13.32 6.91 2.38
CA LEU A 21 12.70 7.87 3.26
C LEU A 21 12.92 7.46 4.72
N ASN A 22 13.75 8.21 5.45
CA ASN A 22 14.10 7.94 6.84
C ASN A 22 13.29 8.80 7.82
N GLY A 23 13.57 8.68 9.14
CA GLY A 23 12.85 9.42 10.18
C GLY A 23 12.99 10.94 10.09
N GLU A 24 14.14 11.47 9.65
CA GLU A 24 14.33 12.90 9.44
C GLU A 24 13.50 13.40 8.25
N ASP A 25 13.48 12.64 7.17
CA ASP A 25 12.63 12.94 6.01
C ASP A 25 11.13 12.92 6.37
N ALA A 26 10.72 11.96 7.21
CA ALA A 26 9.34 11.87 7.69
C ALA A 26 8.95 13.09 8.50
N LYS A 27 9.82 13.58 9.39
CA LYS A 27 9.61 14.84 10.15
C LYS A 27 9.44 16.01 9.20
N ASN A 28 10.30 16.16 8.21
CA ASN A 28 10.20 17.23 7.22
C ASN A 28 8.85 17.21 6.48
N LEU A 29 8.37 16.03 6.07
CA LEU A 29 7.08 15.87 5.41
C LEU A 29 5.91 16.22 6.34
N ILE A 30 5.96 15.79 7.60
CA ILE A 30 4.94 16.09 8.62
C ILE A 30 4.90 17.59 8.90
N ASP A 31 6.04 18.24 9.11
CA ASP A 31 6.16 19.68 9.35
C ASP A 31 5.66 20.50 8.17
N ASN A 32 5.82 19.98 6.96
CA ASN A 32 5.28 20.58 5.73
C ASN A 32 3.79 20.27 5.49
N ASN A 33 3.11 19.57 6.43
CA ASN A 33 1.70 19.18 6.37
C ASN A 33 1.37 18.32 5.15
N VAL A 34 2.20 17.32 4.86
CA VAL A 34 1.89 16.32 3.81
C VAL A 34 0.56 15.63 4.14
N LEU A 35 -0.30 15.51 3.15
CA LEU A 35 -1.62 14.87 3.31
C LEU A 35 -1.51 13.34 3.24
N CYS A 36 -0.68 12.84 2.34
CA CYS A 36 -0.57 11.41 2.08
C CYS A 36 0.87 11.01 1.73
N VAL A 37 1.30 9.89 2.29
CA VAL A 37 2.55 9.21 1.90
C VAL A 37 2.18 7.82 1.39
N GLY A 38 2.43 7.54 0.11
CA GLY A 38 2.18 6.24 -0.51
C GLY A 38 3.48 5.53 -0.87
N GLU A 39 3.78 4.43 -0.21
CA GLU A 39 5.00 3.67 -0.42
C GLU A 39 4.90 2.83 -1.70
N ILE A 40 5.42 3.35 -2.82
CA ILE A 40 5.38 2.67 -4.12
C ILE A 40 6.50 1.63 -4.23
N SER A 41 7.69 1.94 -3.71
CA SER A 41 8.81 0.99 -3.67
C SER A 41 8.62 -0.07 -2.58
N ASN A 42 9.34 -1.18 -2.70
CA ASN A 42 9.39 -2.19 -1.65
C ASN A 42 10.22 -1.67 -0.48
N MET A 43 9.58 -1.49 0.68
CA MET A 43 10.23 -0.92 1.87
C MET A 43 10.86 0.46 1.62
N GLY A 44 10.16 1.37 0.97
CA GLY A 44 10.65 2.72 0.68
C GLY A 44 10.91 3.57 1.92
N CYS A 45 10.15 3.34 2.99
CA CYS A 45 10.27 4.03 4.27
C CYS A 45 10.97 3.15 5.32
N THR A 46 11.80 3.77 6.16
CA THR A 46 12.35 3.07 7.33
C THR A 46 11.27 2.83 8.39
N PRO A 47 11.41 1.83 9.28
CA PRO A 47 10.45 1.60 10.37
C PRO A 47 10.22 2.85 11.22
N GLU A 48 11.27 3.61 11.53
CA GLU A 48 11.17 4.88 12.27
C GLU A 48 10.28 5.89 11.54
N ALA A 49 10.41 6.02 10.22
CA ALA A 49 9.57 6.91 9.43
C ALA A 49 8.09 6.49 9.45
N ILE A 50 7.83 5.19 9.35
CA ILE A 50 6.49 4.62 9.42
C ILE A 50 5.83 4.90 10.77
N ASP A 51 6.57 4.69 11.86
CA ASP A 51 6.08 4.93 13.22
C ASP A 51 5.72 6.41 13.42
N LEU A 52 6.54 7.34 12.92
CA LEU A 52 6.25 8.78 12.96
C LEU A 52 4.99 9.15 12.18
N PHE A 53 4.76 8.60 10.99
CA PHE A 53 3.54 8.86 10.22
C PHE A 53 2.29 8.34 10.94
N ILE A 54 2.36 7.17 11.58
CA ILE A 54 1.25 6.60 12.34
C ILE A 54 0.97 7.44 13.59
N GLU A 55 2.01 7.82 14.33
CA GLU A 55 1.89 8.64 15.56
C GLU A 55 1.24 9.99 15.28
N HIS A 56 1.63 10.64 14.19
CA HIS A 56 1.06 11.93 13.77
C HIS A 56 -0.24 11.80 12.97
N LYS A 57 -0.77 10.59 12.81
CA LYS A 57 -1.98 10.28 12.03
C LYS A 57 -1.93 10.81 10.59
N THR A 58 -0.74 10.90 10.02
CA THR A 58 -0.56 11.16 8.59
C THR A 58 -1.12 9.97 7.81
N MET A 59 -1.81 10.22 6.71
CA MET A 59 -2.27 9.13 5.83
C MET A 59 -1.06 8.45 5.21
N TYR A 60 -0.66 7.33 5.77
CA TYR A 60 0.44 6.51 5.26
C TYR A 60 -0.08 5.18 4.75
N ALA A 61 0.20 4.85 3.50
CA ALA A 61 -0.18 3.59 2.88
C ALA A 61 1.07 2.72 2.58
N PRO A 62 1.14 1.50 3.14
CA PRO A 62 2.34 0.65 3.07
C PRO A 62 2.51 0.04 1.67
N GLY A 63 3.74 -0.24 1.29
CA GLY A 63 4.13 -0.80 -0.01
C GLY A 63 3.32 -2.03 -0.39
N LYS A 64 3.13 -2.96 0.54
CA LYS A 64 2.35 -4.20 0.31
C LYS A 64 0.91 -3.97 -0.19
N ALA A 65 0.34 -2.77 0.03
CA ALA A 65 -0.97 -2.41 -0.49
C ALA A 65 -0.84 -1.51 -1.73
N VAL A 66 0.05 -0.51 -1.68
CA VAL A 66 0.16 0.52 -2.73
C VAL A 66 0.82 -0.02 -4.00
N ASN A 67 1.88 -0.83 -3.87
CA ASN A 67 2.59 -1.36 -5.04
C ASN A 67 2.01 -2.69 -5.59
N ALA A 68 0.93 -3.18 -5.02
CA ALA A 68 0.30 -4.44 -5.42
C ALA A 68 -0.18 -4.44 -6.89
N GLY A 69 -0.36 -3.29 -7.51
CA GLY A 69 -0.73 -3.17 -8.91
C GLY A 69 0.25 -3.83 -9.87
N GLY A 70 1.55 -3.75 -9.58
CA GLY A 70 2.59 -4.40 -10.40
C GLY A 70 2.42 -5.92 -10.44
N VAL A 71 2.35 -6.56 -9.28
CA VAL A 71 2.16 -8.01 -9.19
C VAL A 71 0.77 -8.45 -9.66
N ALA A 72 -0.26 -7.62 -9.46
CA ALA A 72 -1.60 -7.89 -9.96
C ALA A 72 -1.62 -7.97 -11.49
N THR A 73 -0.94 -7.04 -12.17
CA THR A 73 -0.82 -7.05 -13.63
C THR A 73 -0.06 -8.29 -14.12
N SER A 74 1.00 -8.70 -13.45
CA SER A 74 1.69 -9.96 -13.75
C SER A 74 0.77 -11.17 -13.58
N GLY A 75 -0.06 -11.19 -12.55
CA GLY A 75 -1.06 -12.23 -12.33
C GLY A 75 -2.13 -12.27 -13.43
N LEU A 76 -2.55 -11.11 -13.92
CA LEU A 76 -3.47 -11.00 -15.05
C LEU A 76 -2.84 -11.53 -16.33
N GLU A 77 -1.56 -11.19 -16.59
CA GLU A 77 -0.81 -11.74 -17.73
C GLU A 77 -0.73 -13.26 -17.66
N MET A 78 -0.35 -13.83 -16.54
CA MET A 78 -0.30 -15.28 -16.35
C MET A 78 -1.66 -15.95 -16.61
N SER A 79 -2.74 -15.33 -16.13
CA SER A 79 -4.10 -15.82 -16.34
C SER A 79 -4.50 -15.79 -17.81
N GLN A 80 -4.21 -14.69 -18.50
CA GLN A 80 -4.46 -14.53 -19.93
C GLN A 80 -3.70 -15.59 -20.75
N ASN A 81 -2.42 -15.79 -20.42
CA ASN A 81 -1.59 -16.80 -21.09
C ASN A 81 -2.11 -18.22 -20.85
N ALA A 82 -2.51 -18.55 -19.63
CA ALA A 82 -3.06 -19.88 -19.30
C ALA A 82 -4.39 -20.16 -20.00
N MET A 83 -5.20 -19.14 -20.25
CA MET A 83 -6.46 -19.26 -20.99
C MET A 83 -6.27 -19.26 -22.52
N HIS A 84 -5.07 -18.98 -23.01
CA HIS A 84 -4.77 -18.79 -24.44
C HIS A 84 -5.63 -17.67 -25.10
N LEU A 85 -5.96 -16.63 -24.34
CA LEU A 85 -6.75 -15.50 -24.77
C LEU A 85 -5.92 -14.21 -24.69
N SER A 86 -6.39 -13.17 -25.37
CA SER A 86 -5.83 -11.83 -25.26
C SER A 86 -6.94 -10.86 -24.84
N TRP A 87 -6.66 -10.09 -23.81
CA TRP A 87 -7.53 -8.99 -23.37
C TRP A 87 -7.06 -7.68 -23.99
N SER A 88 -7.97 -6.79 -24.25
CA SER A 88 -7.66 -5.43 -24.62
C SER A 88 -7.02 -4.65 -23.46
N ALA A 89 -6.34 -3.57 -23.78
CA ALA A 89 -5.77 -2.68 -22.74
C ALA A 89 -6.84 -2.18 -21.76
N ALA A 90 -8.05 -1.86 -22.26
CA ALA A 90 -9.16 -1.40 -21.42
C ALA A 90 -9.64 -2.50 -20.45
N GLU A 91 -9.74 -3.74 -20.87
CA GLU A 91 -10.12 -4.87 -20.01
C GLU A 91 -9.07 -5.12 -18.91
N VAL A 92 -7.79 -5.02 -19.25
CA VAL A 92 -6.70 -5.15 -18.25
C VAL A 92 -6.75 -4.02 -17.25
N ASP A 93 -6.95 -2.79 -17.70
CA ASP A 93 -7.05 -1.60 -16.86
C ASP A 93 -8.24 -1.68 -15.90
N GLU A 94 -9.42 -2.07 -16.38
CA GLU A 94 -10.61 -2.28 -15.55
C GLU A 94 -10.38 -3.32 -14.45
N LYS A 95 -9.73 -4.45 -14.81
CA LYS A 95 -9.38 -5.50 -13.85
C LYS A 95 -8.39 -4.99 -12.79
N LEU A 96 -7.38 -4.24 -13.20
CA LEU A 96 -6.40 -3.65 -12.30
C LEU A 96 -7.07 -2.66 -11.35
N HIS A 97 -7.91 -1.77 -11.85
CA HIS A 97 -8.69 -0.85 -11.02
C HIS A 97 -9.55 -1.60 -9.99
N SER A 98 -10.26 -2.64 -10.42
CA SER A 98 -11.09 -3.47 -9.53
C SER A 98 -10.25 -4.11 -8.41
N ILE A 99 -9.07 -4.63 -8.73
CA ILE A 99 -8.16 -5.22 -7.75
C ILE A 99 -7.69 -4.17 -6.74
N MET A 100 -7.24 -3.00 -7.20
CA MET A 100 -6.73 -1.93 -6.33
C MET A 100 -7.83 -1.35 -5.45
N HIS A 101 -9.04 -1.15 -5.97
CA HIS A 101 -10.22 -0.77 -5.18
C HIS A 101 -10.54 -1.80 -4.09
N GLY A 102 -10.48 -3.09 -4.44
CA GLY A 102 -10.67 -4.17 -3.48
C GLY A 102 -9.63 -4.15 -2.35
N ILE A 103 -8.36 -3.95 -2.66
CA ILE A 103 -7.28 -3.82 -1.66
C ILE A 103 -7.53 -2.62 -0.75
N HIS A 104 -7.82 -1.46 -1.32
CA HIS A 104 -8.14 -0.25 -0.56
C HIS A 104 -9.33 -0.48 0.40
N ALA A 105 -10.43 -1.04 -0.09
CA ALA A 105 -11.61 -1.32 0.71
C ALA A 105 -11.32 -2.25 1.90
N GLN A 106 -10.47 -3.28 1.70
CA GLN A 106 -10.05 -4.15 2.80
C GLN A 106 -9.16 -3.42 3.81
N CYS A 107 -8.24 -2.57 3.35
CA CYS A 107 -7.42 -1.76 4.24
C CYS A 107 -8.27 -0.82 5.10
N VAL A 108 -9.24 -0.15 4.50
CA VAL A 108 -10.19 0.72 5.23
C VAL A 108 -11.01 -0.08 6.23
N LYS A 109 -11.60 -1.21 5.80
CA LYS A 109 -12.43 -2.08 6.65
C LYS A 109 -11.73 -2.49 7.95
N TYR A 110 -10.48 -2.87 7.87
CA TYR A 110 -9.72 -3.40 9.01
C TYR A 110 -8.83 -2.37 9.69
N GLY A 111 -8.58 -1.23 9.04
CA GLY A 111 -7.68 -0.18 9.54
C GLY A 111 -8.37 1.02 10.16
N THR A 112 -9.69 1.15 10.02
CA THR A 112 -10.41 2.30 10.60
C THR A 112 -10.41 2.22 12.12
N GLU A 113 -9.92 3.28 12.74
CA GLU A 113 -9.88 3.47 14.20
C GLU A 113 -11.16 4.16 14.70
N PRO A 114 -11.45 4.10 16.02
CA PRO A 114 -12.68 4.70 16.59
C PRO A 114 -12.81 6.22 16.35
N ASP A 115 -11.70 6.92 16.17
CA ASP A 115 -11.66 8.36 15.90
C ASP A 115 -11.77 8.72 14.41
N GLY A 116 -11.94 7.71 13.54
CA GLY A 116 -12.05 7.88 12.10
C GLY A 116 -10.72 7.88 11.35
N TYR A 117 -9.58 7.82 12.04
CA TYR A 117 -8.28 7.63 11.38
C TYR A 117 -8.20 6.25 10.73
N ILE A 118 -7.61 6.18 9.55
CA ILE A 118 -7.40 4.91 8.86
C ILE A 118 -5.92 4.54 8.95
N ASN A 119 -5.62 3.55 9.79
CA ASN A 119 -4.30 2.94 9.86
C ASN A 119 -4.15 1.88 8.76
N TYR A 120 -3.66 2.29 7.60
CA TYR A 120 -3.49 1.39 6.44
C TYR A 120 -2.49 0.26 6.69
N VAL A 121 -1.50 0.46 7.57
CA VAL A 121 -0.54 -0.61 7.95
C VAL A 121 -1.27 -1.73 8.67
N LYS A 122 -2.06 -1.38 9.70
CA LYS A 122 -2.91 -2.32 10.43
C LYS A 122 -3.93 -2.98 9.50
N GLY A 123 -4.60 -2.17 8.69
CA GLY A 123 -5.61 -2.65 7.73
C GLY A 123 -5.06 -3.68 6.75
N ALA A 124 -3.93 -3.40 6.13
CA ALA A 124 -3.28 -4.31 5.18
C ALA A 124 -2.82 -5.62 5.86
N ASN A 125 -2.24 -5.53 7.07
CA ASN A 125 -1.80 -6.71 7.81
C ASN A 125 -2.97 -7.62 8.19
N ILE A 126 -4.04 -7.06 8.74
CA ILE A 126 -5.22 -7.84 9.15
C ILE A 126 -5.92 -8.42 7.92
N ALA A 127 -6.08 -7.66 6.83
CA ALA A 127 -6.70 -8.16 5.61
C ALA A 127 -5.95 -9.37 5.04
N GLY A 128 -4.61 -9.30 4.97
CA GLY A 128 -3.78 -10.40 4.53
C GLY A 128 -3.89 -11.63 5.45
N PHE A 129 -3.81 -11.42 6.75
CA PHE A 129 -3.97 -12.48 7.75
C PHE A 129 -5.35 -13.17 7.64
N MET A 130 -6.44 -12.41 7.57
CA MET A 130 -7.80 -12.95 7.50
C MET A 130 -8.01 -13.83 6.28
N LYS A 131 -7.42 -13.49 5.15
CA LYS A 131 -7.50 -14.33 3.94
C LYS A 131 -6.89 -15.71 4.17
N VAL A 132 -5.72 -15.77 4.80
CA VAL A 132 -5.03 -17.04 5.13
C VAL A 132 -5.78 -17.79 6.22
N ALA A 133 -6.20 -17.12 7.29
CA ALA A 133 -6.92 -17.72 8.40
C ALA A 133 -8.23 -18.38 7.94
N HIS A 134 -9.00 -17.71 7.08
CA HIS A 134 -10.23 -18.31 6.51
C HIS A 134 -9.93 -19.55 5.66
N ALA A 135 -8.86 -19.54 4.87
CA ALA A 135 -8.47 -20.69 4.09
C ALA A 135 -8.06 -21.88 5.01
N MET A 136 -7.29 -21.60 6.05
CA MET A 136 -6.91 -22.63 7.05
C MET A 136 -8.14 -23.20 7.77
N MET A 137 -9.06 -22.35 8.20
CA MET A 137 -10.31 -22.78 8.83
C MET A 137 -11.17 -23.63 7.89
N GLY A 138 -11.21 -23.29 6.60
CA GLY A 138 -11.95 -24.05 5.58
C GLY A 138 -11.36 -25.44 5.31
N GLN A 139 -10.04 -25.59 5.47
CA GLN A 139 -9.36 -26.88 5.30
C GLN A 139 -9.42 -27.75 6.57
N GLY A 140 -9.68 -27.17 7.73
CA GLY A 140 -9.68 -27.86 9.02
C GLY A 140 -8.27 -28.07 9.57
N ILE A 141 -8.23 -28.71 10.75
CA ILE A 141 -6.97 -29.14 11.38
C ILE A 141 -6.69 -30.56 10.90
N ILE A 142 -5.55 -30.75 10.24
CA ILE A 142 -5.08 -32.05 9.76
C ILE A 142 -4.15 -32.63 10.79
#